data_a14e5b49f4bb41c401be393d9c0fc89d
#
_entry.id   a14e5b49f4bb41c401be393d9c0fc89d
#
_cell.length_a   1.000
_cell.length_b   1.000
_cell.length_c   1.000
_cell.angle_alpha   90.00
_cell.angle_beta   90.00
_cell.angle_gamma   90.00
#
_symmetry.space_group_name_H-M   'P 1'
#
loop_
_entity.id
_entity.type
_entity.pdbx_description
1 polymer ?
#
loop_
_entity_poly.entity_id
_entity_poly.type
_entity_poly.pdbx_seq_one_letter_code
_entity_poly.pdbx_strand_id
1 'polypeptide(L)'
;MHNIVSKLLIYGNMPEDSILMELSNIIREYKGENYKKDEIITRIYHQIKRILEISTDYAFDKNLWHNYLTYLLITNENPFSLTCEKVGASDGSVNYFAKNDFKQFKKLFNYDFGPMEEELGIDCFSRIENYKAIGKPELMYNKNVSEKVRALSEKLENTKNEDEFFTCVTDFYKDYGVGMFGLNKAFRISDNDGKLQFHAINNMEQVALDDLVGYEIQKKKLVDNTEAFVQGRKANNCLLFGDSGTGKSTSIKAIVNEYYDKGLRMIEIYKHQFKDLSNVIASIKNRNYKFIIYMDDLSFEEFEIEYKFLKAVIEGGVETKPENVLIYATSNRRHLIKETWNDRSDVQVDNGMHKSDTMEEKLSLVNRFGVTINYSKPSQKEFFNIAVELCRRAGVTMSDEEIKAEANKWELSHGGISGRTAQQFANYLAGQRK
;
A
#
# COMPACT_ATOMS: atom_id res chain seq x y z
N MET A 1 -21.88 -27.78 5.70
CA MET A 1 -20.72 -26.99 5.24
C MET A 1 -19.77 -27.82 4.37
N HIS A 2 -19.26 -28.98 4.82
CA HIS A 2 -18.27 -29.78 4.08
C HIS A 2 -18.68 -30.07 2.62
N ASN A 3 -19.93 -30.53 2.40
CA ASN A 3 -20.46 -30.78 1.04
C ASN A 3 -20.61 -29.53 0.17
N ILE A 4 -20.46 -28.33 0.73
CA ILE A 4 -20.47 -27.07 0.01
C ILE A 4 -19.03 -26.72 -0.38
N VAL A 5 -18.13 -26.72 0.60
CA VAL A 5 -16.71 -26.36 0.43
C VAL A 5 -15.98 -27.31 -0.52
N SER A 6 -16.26 -28.62 -0.43
CA SER A 6 -15.69 -29.65 -1.34
C SER A 6 -16.06 -29.48 -2.82
N LYS A 7 -17.01 -28.61 -3.15
CA LYS A 7 -17.43 -28.31 -4.54
C LYS A 7 -16.80 -27.03 -5.09
N LEU A 8 -16.00 -26.34 -4.31
CA LEU A 8 -15.23 -25.19 -4.77
C LEU A 8 -14.10 -25.68 -5.70
N LEU A 9 -14.00 -25.09 -6.88
CA LEU A 9 -12.99 -25.45 -7.88
C LEU A 9 -11.95 -24.33 -8.02
N ILE A 10 -12.39 -23.15 -8.37
CA ILE A 10 -11.50 -21.97 -8.58
C ILE A 10 -11.02 -21.41 -7.25
N TYR A 11 -11.91 -21.33 -6.28
CA TYR A 11 -11.63 -20.87 -4.91
C TYR A 11 -11.26 -22.01 -3.97
N GLY A 12 -11.04 -23.20 -4.47
CA GLY A 12 -10.64 -24.38 -3.70
C GLY A 12 -9.16 -24.45 -3.31
N ASN A 13 -8.33 -23.50 -3.79
CA ASN A 13 -6.90 -23.43 -3.51
C ASN A 13 -6.55 -22.81 -2.13
N MET A 14 -7.50 -22.83 -1.20
CA MET A 14 -7.28 -22.30 0.14
C MET A 14 -6.34 -23.22 0.93
N PRO A 15 -5.46 -22.66 1.80
CA PRO A 15 -4.67 -23.45 2.73
C PRO A 15 -5.54 -24.35 3.60
N GLU A 16 -5.07 -25.55 3.91
CA GLU A 16 -5.82 -26.52 4.73
C GLU A 16 -6.14 -25.97 6.13
N ASP A 17 -5.25 -25.12 6.66
CA ASP A 17 -5.40 -24.44 7.95
C ASP A 17 -6.25 -23.15 7.87
N SER A 18 -6.83 -22.82 6.72
CA SER A 18 -7.73 -21.66 6.60
C SER A 18 -8.99 -21.88 7.45
N ILE A 19 -9.56 -20.78 7.98
CA ILE A 19 -10.75 -20.83 8.85
C ILE A 19 -11.89 -21.59 8.17
N LEU A 20 -12.15 -21.35 6.88
CA LEU A 20 -13.23 -22.02 6.15
C LEU A 20 -12.98 -23.52 6.02
N MET A 21 -11.76 -23.95 5.71
CA MET A 21 -11.40 -25.37 5.58
C MET A 21 -11.48 -26.08 6.93
N GLU A 22 -10.94 -25.48 7.98
CA GLU A 22 -11.01 -26.00 9.34
C GLU A 22 -12.45 -26.12 9.84
N LEU A 23 -13.29 -25.10 9.70
CA LEU A 23 -14.73 -25.18 10.05
C LEU A 23 -15.44 -26.25 9.24
N SER A 24 -15.12 -26.38 7.96
CA SER A 24 -15.65 -27.44 7.08
C SER A 24 -15.31 -28.84 7.62
N ASN A 25 -14.08 -29.07 8.09
CA ASN A 25 -13.62 -30.31 8.67
C ASN A 25 -14.26 -30.59 10.02
N ILE A 26 -14.33 -29.57 10.90
CA ILE A 26 -14.99 -29.66 12.20
C ILE A 26 -16.48 -30.09 12.05
N ILE A 27 -17.19 -29.44 11.12
CA ILE A 27 -18.61 -29.76 10.88
C ILE A 27 -18.79 -31.14 10.23
N ARG A 28 -17.81 -31.60 9.42
CA ARG A 28 -17.83 -32.97 8.91
C ARG A 28 -17.70 -33.99 10.04
N GLU A 29 -16.76 -33.75 10.97
CA GLU A 29 -16.54 -34.62 12.14
C GLU A 29 -17.74 -34.61 13.09
N TYR A 30 -18.28 -33.43 13.40
CA TYR A 30 -19.49 -33.26 14.19
C TYR A 30 -20.70 -34.05 13.64
N LYS A 31 -20.84 -34.17 12.31
CA LYS A 31 -21.91 -34.98 11.70
C LYS A 31 -21.62 -36.45 11.65
N GLY A 32 -20.48 -36.90 12.12
CA GLY A 32 -20.13 -38.30 12.31
C GLY A 32 -20.71 -38.86 13.59
N GLU A 33 -20.78 -40.20 13.71
CA GLU A 33 -21.38 -40.89 14.87
C GLU A 33 -20.50 -40.86 16.14
N ASN A 34 -19.19 -40.56 16.02
CA ASN A 34 -18.22 -40.64 17.11
C ASN A 34 -17.39 -39.34 17.22
N TYR A 35 -17.96 -38.30 17.79
CA TYR A 35 -17.21 -37.11 18.10
C TYR A 35 -17.17 -36.80 19.61
N LYS A 36 -16.10 -36.14 20.06
CA LYS A 36 -16.01 -35.66 21.45
C LYS A 36 -16.46 -34.21 21.51
N LYS A 37 -17.56 -33.95 22.19
CA LYS A 37 -18.21 -32.64 22.26
C LYS A 37 -17.24 -31.53 22.64
N ASP A 38 -16.44 -31.70 23.70
CA ASP A 38 -15.52 -30.68 24.20
C ASP A 38 -14.37 -30.37 23.21
N GLU A 39 -13.88 -31.38 22.47
CA GLU A 39 -12.88 -31.20 21.44
C GLU A 39 -13.44 -30.37 20.25
N ILE A 40 -14.64 -30.67 19.80
CA ILE A 40 -15.35 -29.94 18.76
C ILE A 40 -15.55 -28.48 19.17
N ILE A 41 -16.06 -28.23 20.39
CA ILE A 41 -16.28 -26.88 20.92
C ILE A 41 -14.97 -26.10 20.98
N THR A 42 -13.90 -26.71 21.48
CA THR A 42 -12.58 -26.04 21.57
C THR A 42 -12.07 -25.62 20.19
N ARG A 43 -12.19 -26.47 19.19
CA ARG A 43 -11.76 -26.18 17.81
C ARG A 43 -12.66 -25.12 17.17
N ILE A 44 -13.97 -25.12 17.40
CA ILE A 44 -14.88 -24.08 16.96
C ILE A 44 -14.44 -22.73 17.55
N TYR A 45 -14.26 -22.65 18.88
CA TYR A 45 -13.84 -21.41 19.54
C TYR A 45 -12.49 -20.89 19.03
N HIS A 46 -11.57 -21.78 18.66
CA HIS A 46 -10.33 -21.38 18.03
C HIS A 46 -10.57 -20.69 16.66
N GLN A 47 -11.49 -21.20 15.82
CA GLN A 47 -11.79 -20.55 14.55
C GLN A 47 -12.57 -19.24 14.74
N ILE A 48 -13.51 -19.18 15.69
CA ILE A 48 -14.21 -17.95 16.05
C ILE A 48 -13.21 -16.89 16.53
N LYS A 49 -12.23 -17.25 17.36
CA LYS A 49 -11.16 -16.35 17.78
C LYS A 49 -10.42 -15.77 16.57
N ARG A 50 -10.06 -16.58 15.58
CA ARG A 50 -9.38 -16.12 14.34
C ARG A 50 -10.26 -15.16 13.53
N ILE A 51 -11.58 -15.38 13.46
CA ILE A 51 -12.52 -14.42 12.83
C ILE A 51 -12.52 -13.09 13.59
N LEU A 52 -12.53 -13.14 14.93
CA LEU A 52 -12.48 -11.94 15.77
C LEU A 52 -11.15 -11.18 15.62
N GLU A 53 -10.02 -11.87 15.46
CA GLU A 53 -8.70 -11.26 15.19
C GLU A 53 -8.73 -10.48 13.88
N ILE A 54 -9.16 -11.12 12.77
CA ILE A 54 -9.32 -10.44 11.46
C ILE A 54 -10.29 -9.26 11.57
N SER A 55 -11.42 -9.47 12.28
CA SER A 55 -12.43 -8.42 12.44
C SER A 55 -11.92 -7.24 13.27
N THR A 56 -11.02 -7.50 14.21
CA THR A 56 -10.37 -6.46 15.00
C THR A 56 -9.39 -5.66 14.16
N ASP A 57 -8.59 -6.32 13.31
CA ASP A 57 -7.60 -5.67 12.45
C ASP A 57 -8.24 -4.74 11.41
N TYR A 58 -9.43 -5.08 10.93
CA TYR A 58 -10.15 -4.32 9.90
C TYR A 58 -11.40 -3.60 10.41
N ALA A 59 -11.70 -3.64 11.71
CA ALA A 59 -12.92 -3.09 12.30
C ALA A 59 -14.20 -3.55 11.57
N PHE A 60 -14.31 -4.85 11.29
CA PHE A 60 -15.52 -5.44 10.74
C PHE A 60 -16.65 -5.38 11.75
N ASP A 61 -17.89 -5.28 11.27
CA ASP A 61 -19.09 -5.06 12.06
C ASP A 61 -20.30 -5.79 11.48
N LYS A 62 -21.39 -5.87 12.22
CA LYS A 62 -22.63 -6.59 11.85
C LYS A 62 -22.38 -8.10 11.75
N ASN A 63 -22.47 -8.68 10.54
CA ASN A 63 -22.26 -10.11 10.33
C ASN A 63 -20.80 -10.40 9.98
N LEU A 64 -20.03 -10.87 10.98
CA LEU A 64 -18.60 -11.17 10.79
C LEU A 64 -18.36 -12.39 9.92
N TRP A 65 -19.29 -13.35 9.88
CA TRP A 65 -19.20 -14.49 8.99
C TRP A 65 -19.28 -14.05 7.53
N HIS A 66 -20.23 -13.20 7.17
CA HIS A 66 -20.35 -12.62 5.84
C HIS A 66 -19.13 -11.75 5.48
N ASN A 67 -18.65 -10.94 6.41
CA ASN A 67 -17.44 -10.13 6.21
C ASN A 67 -16.21 -11.00 5.96
N TYR A 68 -16.05 -12.10 6.69
CA TYR A 68 -14.97 -13.06 6.52
C TYR A 68 -15.04 -13.75 5.13
N LEU A 69 -16.20 -14.23 4.72
CA LEU A 69 -16.38 -14.83 3.38
C LEU A 69 -16.10 -13.85 2.27
N THR A 70 -16.53 -12.60 2.44
CA THR A 70 -16.25 -11.51 1.49
C THR A 70 -14.77 -11.21 1.43
N TYR A 71 -14.10 -11.09 2.58
CA TYR A 71 -12.66 -10.90 2.67
C TYR A 71 -11.89 -12.02 1.97
N LEU A 72 -12.31 -13.27 2.17
CA LEU A 72 -11.73 -14.42 1.51
C LEU A 72 -11.87 -14.35 -0.02
N LEU A 73 -13.05 -13.97 -0.54
CA LEU A 73 -13.29 -13.82 -1.97
C LEU A 73 -12.36 -12.77 -2.59
N ILE A 74 -12.24 -11.60 -1.96
CA ILE A 74 -11.48 -10.48 -2.54
C ILE A 74 -9.96 -10.61 -2.32
N THR A 75 -9.53 -11.44 -1.39
CA THR A 75 -8.09 -11.71 -1.17
C THR A 75 -7.58 -12.94 -1.93
N ASN A 76 -8.46 -13.80 -2.43
CA ASN A 76 -8.08 -15.02 -3.15
C ASN A 76 -7.67 -14.72 -4.58
N GLU A 77 -6.36 -14.73 -4.84
CA GLU A 77 -5.80 -14.60 -6.18
C GLU A 77 -5.84 -15.96 -6.90
N ASN A 78 -6.59 -16.02 -7.97
CA ASN A 78 -6.76 -17.21 -8.82
C ASN A 78 -6.86 -16.78 -10.29
N PRO A 79 -6.78 -17.70 -11.27
CA PRO A 79 -6.81 -17.34 -12.69
C PRO A 79 -8.05 -16.54 -13.12
N PHE A 80 -9.21 -16.80 -12.51
CA PHE A 80 -10.43 -16.06 -12.79
C PHE A 80 -10.37 -14.64 -12.22
N SER A 81 -10.08 -14.49 -10.92
CA SER A 81 -10.05 -13.19 -10.25
C SER A 81 -9.01 -12.25 -10.85
N LEU A 82 -7.81 -12.77 -11.19
CA LEU A 82 -6.74 -12.02 -11.87
C LEU A 82 -7.11 -11.61 -13.30
N THR A 83 -7.91 -12.43 -14.00
CA THR A 83 -8.42 -12.07 -15.33
C THR A 83 -9.47 -10.98 -15.22
N CYS A 84 -10.42 -11.12 -14.29
CA CYS A 84 -11.45 -10.09 -14.03
C CYS A 84 -10.86 -8.75 -13.62
N GLU A 85 -9.76 -8.73 -12.84
CA GLU A 85 -9.02 -7.52 -12.51
C GLU A 85 -8.58 -6.75 -13.76
N LYS A 86 -8.20 -7.46 -14.83
CA LYS A 86 -7.64 -6.85 -16.05
C LYS A 86 -8.70 -6.43 -17.07
N VAL A 87 -9.68 -7.28 -17.30
CA VAL A 87 -10.61 -7.11 -18.43
C VAL A 87 -12.07 -7.14 -18.01
N GLY A 88 -12.35 -7.21 -16.71
CA GLY A 88 -13.71 -7.40 -16.18
C GLY A 88 -14.22 -8.82 -16.46
N ALA A 89 -15.51 -9.01 -16.30
CA ALA A 89 -16.20 -10.27 -16.57
C ALA A 89 -16.46 -10.48 -18.07
N SER A 90 -15.38 -10.49 -18.89
CA SER A 90 -15.49 -10.81 -20.31
C SER A 90 -16.00 -12.23 -20.51
N ASP A 91 -16.68 -12.50 -21.62
CA ASP A 91 -17.24 -13.81 -21.90
C ASP A 91 -16.14 -14.87 -22.05
N GLY A 92 -16.31 -15.98 -21.34
CA GLY A 92 -15.32 -17.06 -21.30
C GLY A 92 -15.77 -18.26 -20.47
N SER A 93 -15.29 -19.46 -20.84
CA SER A 93 -15.67 -20.72 -20.20
C SER A 93 -15.33 -20.77 -18.70
N VAL A 94 -14.32 -20.03 -18.23
CA VAL A 94 -13.94 -19.95 -16.82
C VAL A 94 -15.07 -19.37 -15.97
N ASN A 95 -15.91 -18.51 -16.53
CA ASN A 95 -17.06 -17.91 -15.84
C ASN A 95 -18.07 -18.96 -15.36
N TYR A 96 -18.22 -20.06 -16.11
CA TYR A 96 -19.09 -21.17 -15.69
C TYR A 96 -18.62 -21.80 -14.37
N PHE A 97 -17.32 -22.02 -14.24
CA PHE A 97 -16.74 -22.58 -13.02
C PHE A 97 -16.81 -21.59 -11.85
N ALA A 98 -16.56 -20.30 -12.12
CA ALA A 98 -16.69 -19.25 -11.11
C ALA A 98 -18.13 -19.09 -10.60
N LYS A 99 -19.13 -19.14 -11.50
CA LYS A 99 -20.55 -19.11 -11.11
C LYS A 99 -20.93 -20.31 -10.26
N ASN A 100 -20.39 -21.51 -10.55
CA ASN A 100 -20.59 -22.68 -9.70
C ASN A 100 -20.04 -22.41 -8.27
N ASP A 101 -18.84 -21.87 -8.17
CA ASP A 101 -18.26 -21.53 -6.86
C ASP A 101 -19.05 -20.44 -6.13
N PHE A 102 -19.51 -19.41 -6.82
CA PHE A 102 -20.35 -18.37 -6.24
C PHE A 102 -21.70 -18.89 -5.76
N LYS A 103 -22.26 -19.90 -6.43
CA LYS A 103 -23.42 -20.63 -5.93
C LYS A 103 -23.12 -21.35 -4.61
N GLN A 104 -21.90 -21.90 -4.44
CA GLN A 104 -21.50 -22.46 -3.16
C GLN A 104 -21.28 -21.39 -2.09
N PHE A 105 -20.60 -20.26 -2.46
CA PHE A 105 -20.45 -19.13 -1.53
C PHE A 105 -21.81 -18.58 -1.07
N LYS A 106 -22.78 -18.45 -1.95
CA LYS A 106 -24.14 -18.04 -1.56
C LYS A 106 -24.78 -18.99 -0.52
N LYS A 107 -24.53 -20.31 -0.66
CA LYS A 107 -24.96 -21.27 0.39
C LYS A 107 -24.18 -21.11 1.69
N LEU A 108 -22.90 -20.70 1.63
CA LEU A 108 -22.11 -20.42 2.84
C LEU A 108 -22.59 -19.13 3.53
N PHE A 109 -22.99 -18.12 2.78
CA PHE A 109 -23.61 -16.90 3.31
C PHE A 109 -24.91 -17.23 4.06
N ASN A 110 -25.71 -18.15 3.55
CA ASN A 110 -26.99 -18.57 4.15
C ASN A 110 -26.86 -19.84 5.01
N TYR A 111 -25.65 -20.16 5.48
CA TYR A 111 -25.45 -21.38 6.26
C TYR A 111 -26.00 -21.19 7.67
N ASP A 112 -26.96 -22.08 8.06
CA ASP A 112 -27.57 -22.07 9.38
C ASP A 112 -26.71 -22.85 10.39
N PHE A 113 -26.17 -22.15 11.37
CA PHE A 113 -25.41 -22.71 12.49
C PHE A 113 -26.30 -23.04 13.70
N GLY A 114 -27.54 -22.58 13.72
CA GLY A 114 -28.46 -22.72 14.86
C GLY A 114 -28.61 -24.15 15.40
N PRO A 115 -28.87 -25.16 14.55
CA PRO A 115 -29.00 -26.53 15.02
C PRO A 115 -27.74 -27.07 15.72
N MET A 116 -26.55 -26.67 15.26
CA MET A 116 -25.30 -27.08 15.89
C MET A 116 -25.06 -26.32 17.20
N GLU A 117 -25.40 -25.05 17.28
CA GLU A 117 -25.31 -24.26 18.51
C GLU A 117 -26.20 -24.83 19.59
N GLU A 118 -27.45 -25.19 19.27
CA GLU A 118 -28.41 -25.76 20.20
C GLU A 118 -27.89 -27.10 20.75
N GLU A 119 -27.43 -28.01 19.90
CA GLU A 119 -26.92 -29.34 20.30
C GLU A 119 -25.63 -29.25 21.12
N LEU A 120 -24.70 -28.36 20.72
CA LEU A 120 -23.46 -28.20 21.45
C LEU A 120 -23.58 -27.30 22.70
N GLY A 121 -24.66 -26.54 22.82
CA GLY A 121 -24.89 -25.60 23.94
C GLY A 121 -23.92 -24.40 23.87
N ILE A 122 -23.67 -23.85 22.66
CA ILE A 122 -22.83 -22.69 22.41
C ILE A 122 -23.63 -21.61 21.67
N ASP A 123 -23.17 -20.38 21.69
CA ASP A 123 -23.83 -19.22 21.04
C ASP A 123 -22.87 -18.35 20.20
N CYS A 124 -21.68 -18.86 19.92
CA CYS A 124 -20.61 -18.07 19.34
C CYS A 124 -20.86 -17.65 17.87
N PHE A 125 -21.58 -18.46 17.09
CA PHE A 125 -21.94 -18.11 15.71
C PHE A 125 -23.03 -17.05 15.69
N SER A 126 -24.10 -17.20 16.47
CA SER A 126 -25.14 -16.19 16.62
C SER A 126 -24.58 -14.85 17.08
N ARG A 127 -23.54 -14.86 17.90
CA ARG A 127 -22.86 -13.65 18.35
C ARG A 127 -22.04 -12.98 17.27
N ILE A 128 -21.32 -13.72 16.43
CA ILE A 128 -20.57 -13.12 15.33
C ILE A 128 -21.47 -12.67 14.15
N GLU A 129 -22.65 -13.26 14.00
CA GLU A 129 -23.66 -12.81 13.02
C GLU A 129 -24.31 -11.49 13.43
N ASN A 130 -24.35 -11.19 14.73
CA ASN A 130 -24.92 -9.96 15.29
C ASN A 130 -23.87 -9.15 16.06
N TYR A 131 -22.68 -9.02 15.50
CA TYR A 131 -21.54 -8.40 16.16
C TYR A 131 -21.61 -6.87 16.12
N LYS A 132 -21.22 -6.25 17.24
CA LYS A 132 -21.02 -4.80 17.34
C LYS A 132 -19.56 -4.51 17.63
N ALA A 133 -18.89 -3.90 16.68
CA ALA A 133 -17.49 -3.50 16.82
C ALA A 133 -17.32 -2.41 17.89
N ILE A 134 -16.22 -2.48 18.63
CA ILE A 134 -15.79 -1.40 19.51
C ILE A 134 -15.32 -0.22 18.64
N GLY A 135 -15.89 0.97 18.89
CA GLY A 135 -15.47 2.18 18.19
C GLY A 135 -13.97 2.44 18.40
N LYS A 136 -13.23 2.53 17.33
CA LYS A 136 -11.78 2.79 17.32
C LYS A 136 -11.48 4.02 16.45
N PRO A 137 -10.46 4.85 16.82
CA PRO A 137 -9.92 5.86 15.90
C PRO A 137 -9.48 5.22 14.56
N GLU A 138 -9.70 5.90 13.46
CA GLU A 138 -9.38 5.41 12.10
C GLU A 138 -7.91 5.00 11.91
N LEU A 139 -7.00 5.59 12.68
CA LEU A 139 -5.58 5.24 12.67
C LEU A 139 -5.26 3.86 13.25
N MET A 140 -6.21 3.22 13.95
CA MET A 140 -6.01 1.93 14.62
C MET A 140 -6.38 0.72 13.76
N TYR A 141 -6.92 0.92 12.55
CA TYR A 141 -7.28 -0.16 11.64
C TYR A 141 -7.18 0.29 10.18
N ASN A 142 -7.15 -0.68 9.25
CA ASN A 142 -7.12 -0.37 7.83
C ASN A 142 -8.54 -0.02 7.32
N LYS A 143 -8.91 1.27 7.43
CA LYS A 143 -10.21 1.81 7.03
C LYS A 143 -10.58 1.45 5.60
N ASN A 144 -9.61 1.52 4.68
CA ASN A 144 -9.85 1.25 3.26
C ASN A 144 -10.28 -0.20 2.99
N VAL A 145 -9.65 -1.17 3.66
CA VAL A 145 -10.07 -2.58 3.58
C VAL A 145 -11.45 -2.76 4.24
N SER A 146 -11.65 -2.16 5.43
CA SER A 146 -12.90 -2.23 6.17
C SER A 146 -14.09 -1.79 5.34
N GLU A 147 -14.03 -0.60 4.77
CA GLU A 147 -15.13 -0.02 3.99
C GLU A 147 -15.47 -0.86 2.76
N LYS A 148 -14.45 -1.33 2.03
CA LYS A 148 -14.65 -2.15 0.82
C LYS A 148 -15.26 -3.52 1.14
N VAL A 149 -14.73 -4.22 2.17
CA VAL A 149 -15.26 -5.52 2.58
C VAL A 149 -16.70 -5.40 3.05
N ARG A 150 -17.00 -4.43 3.91
CA ARG A 150 -18.34 -4.24 4.47
C ARG A 150 -19.36 -3.86 3.39
N ALA A 151 -19.00 -2.95 2.48
CA ALA A 151 -19.87 -2.54 1.38
C ALA A 151 -20.16 -3.70 0.41
N LEU A 152 -19.16 -4.51 0.08
CA LEU A 152 -19.37 -5.69 -0.77
C LEU A 152 -20.16 -6.77 -0.03
N SER A 153 -19.86 -7.03 1.24
CA SER A 153 -20.56 -8.01 2.08
C SER A 153 -22.07 -7.72 2.12
N GLU A 154 -22.45 -6.46 2.33
CA GLU A 154 -23.86 -6.03 2.33
C GLU A 154 -24.53 -6.21 0.95
N LYS A 155 -23.81 -5.96 -0.15
CA LYS A 155 -24.32 -6.23 -1.50
C LYS A 155 -24.53 -7.73 -1.73
N LEU A 156 -23.54 -8.58 -1.36
CA LEU A 156 -23.59 -10.02 -1.57
C LEU A 156 -24.71 -10.70 -0.77
N GLU A 157 -24.93 -10.26 0.46
CA GLU A 157 -26.04 -10.72 1.31
C GLU A 157 -27.38 -10.55 0.62
N ASN A 158 -27.61 -9.39 -0.02
CA ASN A 158 -28.88 -9.03 -0.65
C ASN A 158 -29.05 -9.60 -2.07
N THR A 159 -28.09 -10.32 -2.64
CA THR A 159 -28.24 -10.93 -3.97
C THR A 159 -29.31 -12.05 -3.95
N LYS A 160 -30.10 -12.15 -5.03
CA LYS A 160 -31.18 -13.13 -5.15
C LYS A 160 -30.67 -14.46 -5.70
N ASN A 161 -29.69 -14.44 -6.58
CA ASN A 161 -29.18 -15.62 -7.29
C ASN A 161 -27.67 -15.53 -7.52
N GLU A 162 -27.11 -16.59 -8.11
CA GLU A 162 -25.68 -16.67 -8.43
C GLU A 162 -25.21 -15.70 -9.50
N ASP A 163 -26.09 -15.23 -10.40
CA ASP A 163 -25.73 -14.27 -11.45
C ASP A 163 -25.56 -12.87 -10.87
N GLU A 164 -26.44 -12.46 -9.96
CA GLU A 164 -26.28 -11.20 -9.23
C GLU A 164 -25.02 -11.23 -8.36
N PHE A 165 -24.77 -12.35 -7.69
CA PHE A 165 -23.56 -12.54 -6.88
C PHE A 165 -22.30 -12.45 -7.75
N PHE A 166 -22.30 -13.11 -8.91
CA PHE A 166 -21.23 -13.06 -9.91
C PHE A 166 -20.95 -11.60 -10.34
N THR A 167 -21.99 -10.86 -10.69
CA THR A 167 -21.86 -9.46 -11.11
C THR A 167 -21.24 -8.60 -10.01
N CYS A 168 -21.72 -8.71 -8.77
CA CYS A 168 -21.17 -7.94 -7.63
C CYS A 168 -19.67 -8.21 -7.41
N VAL A 169 -19.26 -9.47 -7.47
CA VAL A 169 -17.86 -9.84 -7.25
C VAL A 169 -16.96 -9.40 -8.43
N THR A 170 -17.41 -9.60 -9.66
CA THR A 170 -16.63 -9.24 -10.85
C THR A 170 -16.51 -7.74 -11.05
N ASP A 171 -17.55 -6.96 -10.73
CA ASP A 171 -17.50 -5.50 -10.71
C ASP A 171 -16.49 -5.02 -9.65
N PHE A 172 -16.50 -5.65 -8.47
CA PHE A 172 -15.50 -5.34 -7.45
C PHE A 172 -14.07 -5.60 -7.94
N TYR A 173 -13.81 -6.74 -8.60
CA TYR A 173 -12.48 -7.05 -9.14
C TYR A 173 -12.05 -6.06 -10.22
N LYS A 174 -12.98 -5.62 -11.06
CA LYS A 174 -12.72 -4.62 -12.09
C LYS A 174 -12.40 -3.24 -11.50
N ASP A 175 -13.16 -2.82 -10.49
CA ASP A 175 -13.07 -1.48 -9.92
C ASP A 175 -11.91 -1.34 -8.92
N TYR A 176 -11.69 -2.36 -8.10
CA TYR A 176 -10.72 -2.32 -7.00
C TYR A 176 -9.59 -3.34 -7.14
N GLY A 177 -9.74 -4.35 -7.98
CA GLY A 177 -8.82 -5.47 -8.15
C GLY A 177 -8.94 -6.56 -7.10
N VAL A 178 -7.99 -7.48 -7.07
CA VAL A 178 -7.97 -8.65 -6.20
C VAL A 178 -6.68 -8.72 -5.38
N GLY A 179 -6.76 -9.41 -4.26
CA GLY A 179 -5.61 -9.63 -3.39
C GLY A 179 -5.17 -8.38 -2.65
N MET A 180 -3.97 -8.42 -2.10
CA MET A 180 -3.46 -7.34 -1.28
C MET A 180 -3.29 -6.01 -2.04
N PHE A 181 -2.98 -6.07 -3.35
CA PHE A 181 -2.80 -4.86 -4.16
C PHE A 181 -4.11 -4.14 -4.44
N GLY A 182 -5.25 -4.84 -4.47
CA GLY A 182 -6.57 -4.24 -4.58
C GLY A 182 -6.97 -3.45 -3.34
N LEU A 183 -6.55 -3.92 -2.19
CA LEU A 183 -7.00 -3.44 -0.89
C LEU A 183 -6.11 -2.36 -0.27
N ASN A 184 -4.83 -2.30 -0.64
CA ASN A 184 -3.85 -1.46 0.05
C ASN A 184 -3.14 -0.49 -0.91
N LYS A 185 -2.71 0.67 -0.36
CA LYS A 185 -2.04 1.74 -1.10
C LYS A 185 -0.54 1.51 -1.24
N ALA A 186 0.09 1.02 -0.18
CA ALA A 186 1.53 0.95 -0.07
C ALA A 186 1.99 -0.37 0.57
N PHE A 187 3.18 -0.80 0.18
CA PHE A 187 3.76 -2.08 0.56
C PHE A 187 5.24 -1.95 0.89
N ARG A 188 5.71 -2.86 1.73
CA ARG A 188 7.14 -3.20 1.92
C ARG A 188 7.37 -4.62 1.48
N ILE A 189 8.62 -4.95 1.26
CA ILE A 189 9.04 -6.31 0.95
C ILE A 189 9.85 -6.92 2.09
N SER A 190 9.78 -8.23 2.22
CA SER A 190 10.75 -9.04 2.97
C SER A 190 11.15 -10.25 2.14
N ASP A 191 12.34 -10.75 2.41
CA ASP A 191 12.82 -12.04 1.89
C ASP A 191 12.81 -13.04 3.03
N ASN A 192 11.97 -14.07 2.92
CA ASN A 192 11.92 -15.19 3.84
C ASN A 192 12.32 -16.45 3.08
N ASP A 193 13.54 -16.95 3.35
CA ASP A 193 14.11 -18.16 2.74
C ASP A 193 14.07 -18.15 1.20
N GLY A 194 14.41 -17.02 0.58
CA GLY A 194 14.44 -16.84 -0.87
C GLY A 194 13.05 -16.62 -1.49
N LYS A 195 11.99 -16.45 -0.69
CA LYS A 195 10.66 -16.09 -1.17
C LYS A 195 10.37 -14.63 -0.85
N LEU A 196 10.19 -13.86 -1.93
CA LEU A 196 9.74 -12.48 -1.83
C LEU A 196 8.31 -12.42 -1.28
N GLN A 197 8.12 -11.65 -0.21
CA GLN A 197 6.81 -11.40 0.39
C GLN A 197 6.52 -9.90 0.42
N PHE A 198 5.28 -9.54 0.08
CA PHE A 198 4.79 -8.17 0.20
C PHE A 198 4.00 -8.02 1.49
N HIS A 199 4.24 -6.93 2.21
CA HIS A 199 3.54 -6.57 3.44
C HIS A 199 2.85 -5.22 3.25
N ALA A 200 1.54 -5.17 3.46
CA ALA A 200 0.80 -3.93 3.38
C ALA A 200 1.23 -2.94 4.48
N ILE A 201 1.36 -1.68 4.13
CA ILE A 201 1.56 -0.58 5.07
C ILE A 201 0.17 -0.06 5.47
N ASN A 202 -0.33 -0.49 6.62
CA ASN A 202 -1.70 -0.18 7.06
C ASN A 202 -1.88 1.29 7.45
N ASN A 203 -0.83 1.92 8.00
CA ASN A 203 -0.87 3.28 8.56
C ASN A 203 0.00 4.24 7.71
N MET A 204 -0.25 4.26 6.39
CA MET A 204 0.37 5.26 5.54
C MET A 204 -0.12 6.66 5.93
N GLU A 205 0.80 7.61 6.04
CA GLU A 205 0.49 9.00 6.36
C GLU A 205 -0.55 9.58 5.39
N GLN A 206 -1.67 10.06 5.93
CA GLN A 206 -2.77 10.66 5.16
C GLN A 206 -2.44 12.13 4.88
N VAL A 207 -1.54 12.37 3.94
CA VAL A 207 -1.10 13.69 3.51
C VAL A 207 -1.63 13.98 2.10
N ALA A 208 -2.10 15.20 1.88
CA ALA A 208 -2.47 15.73 0.57
C ALA A 208 -1.37 16.66 0.04
N LEU A 209 -1.35 16.92 -1.27
CA LEU A 209 -0.41 17.87 -1.87
C LEU A 209 -0.61 19.29 -1.34
N ASP A 210 -1.84 19.65 -0.98
CA ASP A 210 -2.19 20.95 -0.40
C ASP A 210 -1.68 21.12 1.04
N ASP A 211 -1.35 20.02 1.73
CA ASP A 211 -0.73 20.09 3.05
C ASP A 211 0.71 20.62 2.98
N LEU A 212 1.35 20.45 1.83
CA LEU A 212 2.69 20.97 1.57
C LEU A 212 2.59 22.43 1.11
N VAL A 213 2.86 23.35 2.01
CA VAL A 213 2.82 24.81 1.72
C VAL A 213 4.01 25.22 0.84
N GLY A 214 3.73 25.86 -0.28
CA GLY A 214 4.74 26.25 -1.28
C GLY A 214 5.08 25.13 -2.26
N TYR A 215 6.20 25.26 -2.95
CA TYR A 215 6.72 24.29 -3.94
C TYR A 215 5.78 24.02 -5.13
N GLU A 216 5.00 25.00 -5.58
CA GLU A 216 3.97 24.81 -6.61
C GLU A 216 4.52 24.28 -7.94
N ILE A 217 5.71 24.75 -8.35
CA ILE A 217 6.37 24.27 -9.57
C ILE A 217 6.80 22.82 -9.44
N GLN A 218 7.33 22.45 -8.27
CA GLN A 218 7.77 21.09 -7.95
C GLN A 218 6.57 20.14 -7.90
N LYS A 219 5.51 20.52 -7.18
CA LYS A 219 4.26 19.78 -7.11
C LYS A 219 3.68 19.54 -8.50
N LYS A 220 3.58 20.62 -9.31
CA LYS A 220 3.06 20.52 -10.68
C LYS A 220 3.84 19.53 -11.53
N LYS A 221 5.18 19.59 -11.53
CA LYS A 221 6.02 18.64 -12.29
C LYS A 221 5.81 17.19 -11.85
N LEU A 222 5.68 16.96 -10.54
CA LEU A 222 5.43 15.63 -9.98
C LEU A 222 4.05 15.11 -10.38
N VAL A 223 3.02 15.95 -10.29
CA VAL A 223 1.63 15.64 -10.68
C VAL A 223 1.57 15.34 -12.17
N ASP A 224 2.10 16.21 -13.03
CA ASP A 224 2.06 16.06 -14.50
C ASP A 224 2.66 14.69 -14.94
N ASN A 225 3.80 14.29 -14.33
CA ASN A 225 4.44 13.01 -14.62
C ASN A 225 3.63 11.82 -14.10
N THR A 226 3.08 11.93 -12.89
CA THR A 226 2.30 10.85 -12.27
C THR A 226 0.96 10.69 -12.96
N GLU A 227 0.29 11.77 -13.32
CA GLU A 227 -0.99 11.71 -14.04
C GLU A 227 -0.82 11.08 -15.43
N ALA A 228 0.24 11.46 -16.16
CA ALA A 228 0.59 10.80 -17.42
C ALA A 228 0.75 9.29 -17.23
N PHE A 229 1.45 8.86 -16.18
CA PHE A 229 1.67 7.47 -15.85
C PHE A 229 0.36 6.72 -15.55
N VAL A 230 -0.48 7.27 -14.68
CA VAL A 230 -1.75 6.64 -14.28
C VAL A 230 -2.72 6.53 -15.45
N GLN A 231 -2.71 7.51 -16.36
CA GLN A 231 -3.51 7.50 -17.58
C GLN A 231 -2.95 6.59 -18.69
N GLY A 232 -1.87 5.85 -18.44
CA GLY A 232 -1.24 4.96 -19.43
C GLY A 232 -0.44 5.69 -20.51
N ARG A 233 -0.18 7.00 -20.35
CA ARG A 233 0.71 7.77 -21.22
C ARG A 233 2.18 7.55 -20.83
N LYS A 234 3.10 7.88 -21.73
CA LYS A 234 4.54 7.79 -21.45
C LYS A 234 4.91 8.71 -20.29
N ALA A 235 5.58 8.16 -19.30
CA ALA A 235 6.08 8.87 -18.12
C ALA A 235 7.47 8.36 -17.73
N ASN A 236 8.16 9.10 -16.88
CA ASN A 236 9.56 8.83 -16.53
C ASN A 236 9.73 8.47 -15.06
N ASN A 237 10.83 7.79 -14.74
CA ASN A 237 11.32 7.70 -13.38
C ASN A 237 11.60 9.12 -12.86
N CYS A 238 11.35 9.34 -11.56
CA CYS A 238 11.42 10.67 -10.97
C CYS A 238 12.40 10.70 -9.79
N LEU A 239 13.30 11.68 -9.78
CA LEU A 239 14.20 11.95 -8.67
C LEU A 239 13.89 13.33 -8.07
N LEU A 240 13.46 13.32 -6.79
CA LEU A 240 13.31 14.54 -6.00
C LEU A 240 14.60 14.73 -5.19
N PHE A 241 15.35 15.77 -5.48
CA PHE A 241 16.62 16.02 -4.79
C PHE A 241 16.63 17.43 -4.17
N GLY A 242 17.53 17.65 -3.22
CA GLY A 242 17.73 18.96 -2.59
C GLY A 242 17.75 18.89 -1.06
N ASP A 243 17.56 20.01 -0.41
CA ASP A 243 17.78 20.15 1.03
C ASP A 243 16.86 19.26 1.89
N SER A 244 17.36 18.88 3.07
CA SER A 244 16.57 18.10 4.02
C SER A 244 15.39 18.92 4.58
N GLY A 245 14.26 18.24 4.85
CA GLY A 245 13.09 18.86 5.46
C GLY A 245 12.27 19.76 4.52
N THR A 246 12.43 19.64 3.20
CA THR A 246 11.72 20.43 2.20
C THR A 246 10.46 19.76 1.63
N GLY A 247 10.06 18.60 2.15
CA GLY A 247 8.82 17.92 1.77
C GLY A 247 8.92 16.93 0.61
N LYS A 248 10.13 16.52 0.19
CA LYS A 248 10.33 15.54 -0.90
C LYS A 248 9.54 14.24 -0.69
N SER A 249 9.78 13.56 0.42
CA SER A 249 9.11 12.29 0.76
C SER A 249 7.61 12.49 0.98
N THR A 250 7.22 13.60 1.59
CA THR A 250 5.82 13.99 1.79
C THR A 250 5.09 14.16 0.45
N SER A 251 5.73 14.78 -0.55
CA SER A 251 5.13 14.94 -1.90
C SER A 251 4.86 13.60 -2.56
N ILE A 252 5.76 12.62 -2.45
CA ILE A 252 5.54 11.28 -3.02
C ILE A 252 4.41 10.54 -2.30
N LYS A 253 4.34 10.62 -0.97
CA LYS A 253 3.23 10.04 -0.20
C LYS A 253 1.89 10.68 -0.58
N ALA A 254 1.85 12.01 -0.73
CA ALA A 254 0.66 12.74 -1.14
C ALA A 254 0.15 12.29 -2.53
N ILE A 255 1.04 12.15 -3.50
CA ILE A 255 0.70 11.63 -4.83
C ILE A 255 0.09 10.23 -4.75
N VAL A 256 0.63 9.34 -3.93
CA VAL A 256 0.07 7.99 -3.78
C VAL A 256 -1.34 8.04 -3.17
N ASN A 257 -1.58 8.91 -2.19
CA ASN A 257 -2.91 9.10 -1.62
C ASN A 257 -3.91 9.61 -2.66
N GLU A 258 -3.52 10.60 -3.47
CA GLU A 258 -4.37 11.24 -4.46
C GLU A 258 -4.74 10.32 -5.64
N TYR A 259 -3.78 9.50 -6.09
CA TYR A 259 -3.98 8.65 -7.28
C TYR A 259 -4.29 7.18 -6.96
N TYR A 260 -4.45 6.82 -5.68
CA TYR A 260 -4.77 5.45 -5.27
C TYR A 260 -6.05 4.92 -5.94
N ASP A 261 -7.12 5.69 -5.94
CA ASP A 261 -8.41 5.30 -6.54
C ASP A 261 -8.35 5.23 -8.07
N LYS A 262 -7.31 5.83 -8.68
CA LYS A 262 -6.98 5.71 -10.10
C LYS A 262 -6.01 4.55 -10.39
N GLY A 263 -5.80 3.64 -9.44
CA GLY A 263 -5.01 2.43 -9.59
C GLY A 263 -3.52 2.57 -9.26
N LEU A 264 -3.07 3.69 -8.66
CA LEU A 264 -1.67 3.84 -8.23
C LEU A 264 -1.39 3.07 -6.94
N ARG A 265 -0.23 2.40 -6.89
CA ARG A 265 0.28 1.67 -5.72
C ARG A 265 1.74 2.03 -5.49
N MET A 266 2.19 1.94 -4.25
CA MET A 266 3.59 2.19 -3.88
C MET A 266 4.23 0.96 -3.25
N ILE A 267 5.46 0.67 -3.64
CA ILE A 267 6.30 -0.34 -2.99
C ILE A 267 7.54 0.37 -2.46
N GLU A 268 7.65 0.48 -1.15
CA GLU A 268 8.83 1.05 -0.49
C GLU A 268 9.94 0.01 -0.43
N ILE A 269 11.11 0.35 -0.98
CA ILE A 269 12.28 -0.52 -1.04
C ILE A 269 13.47 0.20 -0.41
N TYR A 270 14.09 -0.46 0.55
CA TYR A 270 15.30 0.02 1.19
C TYR A 270 16.55 -0.41 0.41
N LYS A 271 17.63 0.34 0.55
CA LYS A 271 18.88 0.16 -0.18
C LYS A 271 19.41 -1.29 -0.14
N HIS A 272 19.40 -1.94 1.02
CA HIS A 272 19.84 -3.33 1.17
C HIS A 272 18.98 -4.36 0.42
N GLN A 273 17.81 -3.96 -0.07
CA GLN A 273 16.87 -4.81 -0.82
C GLN A 273 16.99 -4.63 -2.34
N PHE A 274 17.92 -3.81 -2.83
CA PHE A 274 18.04 -3.54 -4.28
C PHE A 274 18.37 -4.78 -5.12
N LYS A 275 19.01 -5.79 -4.53
CA LYS A 275 19.21 -7.09 -5.15
C LYS A 275 17.88 -7.76 -5.57
N ASP A 276 16.78 -7.46 -4.88
CA ASP A 276 15.48 -8.08 -5.07
C ASP A 276 14.58 -7.31 -6.08
N LEU A 277 15.05 -6.15 -6.58
CA LEU A 277 14.28 -5.28 -7.49
C LEU A 277 13.73 -6.02 -8.72
N SER A 278 14.53 -6.87 -9.34
CA SER A 278 14.10 -7.65 -10.51
C SER A 278 12.96 -8.61 -10.16
N ASN A 279 13.00 -9.25 -9.00
CA ASN A 279 11.94 -10.15 -8.51
C ASN A 279 10.67 -9.37 -8.17
N VAL A 280 10.81 -8.19 -7.55
CA VAL A 280 9.68 -7.28 -7.29
C VAL A 280 8.98 -6.93 -8.60
N ILE A 281 9.73 -6.45 -9.58
CA ILE A 281 9.18 -6.06 -10.89
C ILE A 281 8.52 -7.25 -11.58
N ALA A 282 9.15 -8.43 -11.58
CA ALA A 282 8.58 -9.64 -12.15
C ALA A 282 7.21 -10.01 -11.53
N SER A 283 7.05 -9.78 -10.22
CA SER A 283 5.82 -10.08 -9.49
C SER A 283 4.66 -9.11 -9.81
N ILE A 284 4.97 -7.87 -10.21
CA ILE A 284 3.95 -6.82 -10.41
C ILE A 284 3.73 -6.42 -11.87
N LYS A 285 4.64 -6.80 -12.79
CA LYS A 285 4.60 -6.39 -14.21
C LYS A 285 3.31 -6.78 -14.93
N ASN A 286 2.65 -7.84 -14.49
CA ASN A 286 1.43 -8.35 -15.10
C ASN A 286 0.14 -7.92 -14.37
N ARG A 287 0.23 -7.10 -13.32
CA ARG A 287 -0.94 -6.61 -12.57
C ARG A 287 -1.56 -5.39 -13.28
N ASN A 288 -2.85 -5.18 -13.04
CA ASN A 288 -3.61 -4.06 -13.63
C ASN A 288 -3.45 -2.74 -12.89
N TYR A 289 -2.42 -2.61 -12.06
CA TYR A 289 -2.11 -1.39 -11.31
C TYR A 289 -0.89 -0.69 -11.89
N LYS A 290 -0.78 0.61 -11.58
CA LYS A 290 0.44 1.39 -11.77
C LYS A 290 1.23 1.40 -10.48
N PHE A 291 2.49 1.00 -10.53
CA PHE A 291 3.35 0.88 -9.36
C PHE A 291 4.46 1.92 -9.36
N ILE A 292 4.58 2.62 -8.24
CA ILE A 292 5.77 3.41 -7.92
C ILE A 292 6.64 2.58 -6.98
N ILE A 293 7.82 2.20 -7.44
CA ILE A 293 8.89 1.71 -6.56
C ILE A 293 9.53 2.93 -5.91
N TYR A 294 9.35 3.06 -4.60
CA TYR A 294 9.80 4.22 -3.84
C TYR A 294 11.08 3.93 -3.07
N MET A 295 12.06 4.82 -3.21
CA MET A 295 13.35 4.78 -2.56
C MET A 295 13.58 6.10 -1.82
N ASP A 296 13.55 6.04 -0.47
CA ASP A 296 13.76 7.26 0.34
C ASP A 296 15.24 7.45 0.66
N ASP A 297 15.68 8.72 0.65
CA ASP A 297 17.03 9.18 0.97
C ASP A 297 18.14 8.42 0.21
N LEU A 298 17.95 8.27 -1.11
CA LEU A 298 18.85 7.55 -1.98
C LEU A 298 20.22 8.25 -2.06
N SER A 299 21.25 7.56 -1.62
CA SER A 299 22.65 7.98 -1.73
C SER A 299 23.57 6.77 -1.69
N PHE A 300 24.68 6.85 -2.40
CA PHE A 300 25.68 5.78 -2.46
C PHE A 300 27.05 6.32 -2.10
N GLU A 301 27.80 5.51 -1.35
CA GLU A 301 29.25 5.68 -1.21
C GLU A 301 29.94 5.06 -2.45
N GLU A 302 31.18 5.44 -2.70
CA GLU A 302 31.90 5.06 -3.93
C GLU A 302 32.09 3.53 -4.10
N PHE A 303 32.22 2.81 -3.00
CA PHE A 303 32.49 1.37 -2.98
C PHE A 303 31.22 0.50 -2.86
N GLU A 304 30.04 1.09 -2.76
CA GLU A 304 28.78 0.34 -2.64
C GLU A 304 28.36 -0.24 -3.98
N ILE A 305 28.00 -1.51 -3.99
CA ILE A 305 27.60 -2.24 -5.20
C ILE A 305 26.10 -2.10 -5.52
N GLU A 306 25.32 -1.63 -4.56
CA GLU A 306 23.85 -1.53 -4.66
C GLU A 306 23.41 -0.63 -5.81
N TYR A 307 24.20 0.40 -6.15
CA TYR A 307 23.87 1.26 -7.29
C TYR A 307 23.88 0.50 -8.63
N LYS A 308 24.67 -0.58 -8.75
CA LYS A 308 24.71 -1.42 -9.96
C LYS A 308 23.41 -2.17 -10.19
N PHE A 309 22.78 -2.67 -9.12
CA PHE A 309 21.45 -3.29 -9.21
C PHE A 309 20.40 -2.29 -9.68
N LEU A 310 20.41 -1.09 -9.08
CA LEU A 310 19.50 -0.02 -9.49
C LEU A 310 19.73 0.41 -10.95
N LYS A 311 21.00 0.58 -11.34
CA LYS A 311 21.39 0.92 -12.72
C LYS A 311 20.86 -0.12 -13.71
N ALA A 312 21.10 -1.40 -13.45
CA ALA A 312 20.64 -2.49 -14.31
C ALA A 312 19.11 -2.50 -14.48
N VAL A 313 18.38 -2.22 -13.43
CA VAL A 313 16.90 -2.17 -13.47
C VAL A 313 16.39 -0.94 -14.22
N ILE A 314 17.00 0.23 -14.03
CA ILE A 314 16.57 1.46 -14.69
C ILE A 314 16.91 1.44 -16.20
N GLU A 315 18.05 0.86 -16.57
CA GLU A 315 18.47 0.70 -17.98
C GLU A 315 17.58 -0.26 -18.73
N GLY A 316 17.03 -1.25 -18.02
CA GLY A 316 16.41 -2.42 -18.62
C GLY A 316 17.47 -3.36 -19.20
N GLY A 317 17.30 -4.65 -18.96
CA GLY A 317 18.11 -5.69 -19.62
C GLY A 317 17.51 -6.07 -20.98
N VAL A 318 17.55 -7.35 -21.28
CA VAL A 318 16.90 -7.92 -22.49
C VAL A 318 15.36 -7.81 -22.42
N GLU A 319 14.78 -7.79 -21.21
CA GLU A 319 13.34 -7.54 -21.02
C GLU A 319 13.02 -6.05 -21.15
N THR A 320 11.96 -5.76 -21.90
CA THR A 320 11.41 -4.40 -21.97
C THR A 320 10.92 -3.94 -20.59
N LYS A 321 11.24 -2.69 -20.21
CA LYS A 321 10.74 -2.09 -18.98
C LYS A 321 9.21 -2.17 -18.94
N PRO A 322 8.60 -2.70 -17.87
CA PRO A 322 7.14 -2.76 -17.77
C PRO A 322 6.53 -1.35 -17.79
N GLU A 323 5.48 -1.17 -18.59
CA GLU A 323 4.78 0.12 -18.71
C GLU A 323 3.97 0.50 -17.45
N ASN A 324 3.83 -0.44 -16.52
CA ASN A 324 3.09 -0.24 -15.28
C ASN A 324 4.00 0.00 -14.06
N VAL A 325 5.31 0.20 -14.25
CA VAL A 325 6.26 0.41 -13.13
C VAL A 325 7.14 1.63 -13.38
N LEU A 326 7.17 2.54 -12.41
CA LEU A 326 8.12 3.65 -12.35
C LEU A 326 8.90 3.63 -11.03
N ILE A 327 10.09 4.20 -11.05
CA ILE A 327 10.93 4.40 -9.86
C ILE A 327 10.87 5.87 -9.47
N TYR A 328 10.45 6.14 -8.23
CA TYR A 328 10.51 7.46 -7.62
C TYR A 328 11.50 7.41 -6.45
N ALA A 329 12.46 8.32 -6.46
CA ALA A 329 13.47 8.39 -5.41
C ALA A 329 13.55 9.79 -4.81
N THR A 330 13.89 9.86 -3.53
CA THR A 330 14.31 11.12 -2.91
C THR A 330 15.81 11.09 -2.61
N SER A 331 16.47 12.25 -2.60
CA SER A 331 17.85 12.36 -2.19
C SER A 331 18.12 13.72 -1.55
N ASN A 332 18.99 13.74 -0.56
CA ASN A 332 19.51 15.00 -0.01
C ASN A 332 20.71 15.52 -0.80
N ARG A 333 21.09 14.86 -1.89
CA ARG A 333 22.21 15.19 -2.77
C ARG A 333 21.74 15.28 -4.21
N ARG A 334 22.32 16.22 -4.96
CA ARG A 334 22.09 16.31 -6.41
C ARG A 334 22.73 15.14 -7.17
N HIS A 335 23.92 14.75 -6.73
CA HIS A 335 24.64 13.59 -7.24
C HIS A 335 24.45 12.42 -6.26
N LEU A 336 23.89 11.32 -6.73
CA LEU A 336 23.52 10.17 -5.89
C LEU A 336 24.73 9.43 -5.32
N ILE A 337 25.88 9.50 -6.01
CA ILE A 337 27.14 8.90 -5.56
C ILE A 337 28.03 10.00 -4.99
N LYS A 338 28.63 9.76 -3.82
CA LYS A 338 29.47 10.72 -3.11
C LYS A 338 30.74 11.03 -3.91
N GLU A 339 31.03 12.31 -4.10
CA GLU A 339 32.29 12.79 -4.65
C GLU A 339 33.35 12.84 -3.54
N THR A 340 34.52 12.28 -3.76
CA THR A 340 35.66 12.41 -2.83
C THR A 340 36.48 13.67 -3.14
N TRP A 341 37.26 14.14 -2.17
CA TRP A 341 38.18 15.28 -2.37
C TRP A 341 39.21 15.00 -3.47
N ASN A 342 39.59 13.75 -3.69
CA ASN A 342 40.47 13.34 -4.77
C ASN A 342 39.85 13.57 -6.16
N ASP A 343 38.55 13.44 -6.30
CA ASP A 343 37.83 13.71 -7.57
C ASP A 343 37.93 15.20 -7.96
N ARG A 344 38.14 16.11 -7.00
CA ARG A 344 38.33 17.56 -7.23
C ARG A 344 39.77 17.96 -7.41
N SER A 345 40.72 17.28 -6.77
CA SER A 345 42.16 17.58 -6.86
C SER A 345 42.78 17.06 -8.15
N ASP A 346 42.20 16.05 -8.71
CA ASP A 346 42.63 15.39 -9.93
C ASP A 346 42.28 16.11 -11.22
N VAL A 347 41.72 17.36 -11.16
CA VAL A 347 41.52 18.23 -12.32
C VAL A 347 42.87 18.84 -12.81
N GLN A 348 43.98 18.60 -12.10
CA GLN A 348 45.29 19.03 -12.57
C GLN A 348 46.16 17.81 -12.91
N VAL A 349 46.44 17.66 -14.23
CA VAL A 349 47.58 16.96 -14.86
C VAL A 349 47.71 15.47 -14.62
N ASP A 350 47.22 14.63 -15.44
CA ASP A 350 47.89 13.77 -16.41
C ASP A 350 46.94 12.78 -17.10
N ASN A 351 47.11 12.63 -18.40
CA ASN A 351 46.52 11.64 -19.31
C ASN A 351 45.01 11.31 -19.19
N GLY A 352 44.25 12.02 -19.93
CA GLY A 352 42.82 12.14 -20.23
C GLY A 352 41.98 10.93 -20.48
N MET A 353 42.25 9.75 -19.96
CA MET A 353 41.43 8.57 -20.26
C MET A 353 40.73 7.89 -19.04
N HIS A 354 41.28 8.01 -17.86
CA HIS A 354 40.68 7.33 -16.69
C HIS A 354 39.71 8.16 -15.82
N LYS A 355 39.72 9.49 -16.00
CA LYS A 355 38.87 10.42 -15.24
C LYS A 355 37.45 10.58 -15.76
N SER A 356 37.26 10.36 -17.02
CA SER A 356 35.99 10.46 -17.73
C SER A 356 35.01 9.37 -17.27
N ASP A 357 35.49 8.14 -17.12
CA ASP A 357 34.61 6.95 -16.96
C ASP A 357 33.91 6.91 -15.60
N THR A 358 34.63 7.18 -14.50
CA THR A 358 34.03 7.15 -13.15
C THR A 358 33.07 8.32 -12.91
N MET A 359 33.38 9.49 -13.43
CA MET A 359 32.51 10.66 -13.30
C MET A 359 31.30 10.55 -14.23
N GLU A 360 31.48 10.04 -15.45
CA GLU A 360 30.37 9.71 -16.35
C GLU A 360 29.48 8.61 -15.77
N GLU A 361 30.03 7.63 -15.09
CA GLU A 361 29.28 6.57 -14.43
C GLU A 361 28.45 7.11 -13.25
N LYS A 362 28.99 8.03 -12.45
CA LYS A 362 28.31 8.72 -11.35
C LYS A 362 27.17 9.63 -11.84
N LEU A 363 27.38 10.38 -12.91
CA LEU A 363 26.36 11.22 -13.54
C LEU A 363 25.30 10.38 -14.28
N SER A 364 25.72 9.26 -14.83
CA SER A 364 24.90 8.36 -15.63
C SER A 364 23.66 7.86 -14.87
N LEU A 365 23.74 7.58 -13.56
CA LEU A 365 22.59 7.14 -12.77
C LEU A 365 21.52 8.24 -12.62
N VAL A 366 21.93 9.51 -12.38
CA VAL A 366 21.00 10.63 -12.25
C VAL A 366 20.31 10.93 -13.59
N ASN A 367 21.08 10.88 -14.69
CA ASN A 367 20.55 11.14 -16.04
C ASN A 367 19.51 10.09 -16.49
N ARG A 368 19.44 8.94 -15.82
CA ARG A 368 18.41 7.90 -16.09
C ARG A 368 17.07 8.17 -15.43
N PHE A 369 17.03 9.11 -14.49
CA PHE A 369 15.76 9.66 -14.02
C PHE A 369 15.35 10.74 -15.03
N GLY A 370 14.39 10.44 -15.90
CA GLY A 370 13.94 11.36 -16.94
C GLY A 370 13.29 12.63 -16.40
N VAL A 371 12.81 12.61 -15.14
CA VAL A 371 12.30 13.79 -14.44
C VAL A 371 13.11 13.98 -13.15
N THR A 372 13.75 15.16 -13.04
CA THR A 372 14.46 15.59 -11.84
C THR A 372 13.83 16.86 -11.28
N ILE A 373 13.53 16.88 -9.98
CA ILE A 373 12.84 17.98 -9.31
C ILE A 373 13.68 18.44 -8.11
N ASN A 374 14.09 19.71 -8.15
CA ASN A 374 14.90 20.31 -7.08
C ASN A 374 14.02 20.93 -5.99
N TYR A 375 14.21 20.51 -4.77
CA TYR A 375 13.59 21.03 -3.55
C TYR A 375 14.64 21.79 -2.73
N SER A 376 14.89 23.04 -3.07
CA SER A 376 15.80 23.91 -2.31
C SER A 376 15.13 24.38 -1.02
N LYS A 377 15.95 24.77 -0.03
CA LYS A 377 15.47 25.45 1.18
C LYS A 377 14.62 26.65 0.80
N PRO A 378 13.51 26.89 1.51
CA PRO A 378 12.73 28.12 1.31
C PRO A 378 13.56 29.35 1.68
N SER A 379 13.29 30.47 1.05
CA SER A 379 13.76 31.77 1.52
C SER A 379 13.14 32.10 2.88
N GLN A 380 13.71 33.04 3.60
CA GLN A 380 13.15 33.46 4.90
C GLN A 380 11.67 33.90 4.77
N LYS A 381 11.33 34.61 3.69
CA LYS A 381 9.95 35.04 3.44
C LYS A 381 9.01 33.83 3.21
N GLU A 382 9.43 32.86 2.44
CA GLU A 382 8.67 31.64 2.22
C GLU A 382 8.53 30.81 3.50
N PHE A 383 9.60 30.70 4.30
CA PHE A 383 9.58 30.04 5.60
C PHE A 383 8.54 30.67 6.54
N PHE A 384 8.50 32.00 6.62
CA PHE A 384 7.48 32.67 7.43
C PHE A 384 6.07 32.42 6.93
N ASN A 385 5.86 32.39 5.60
CA ASN A 385 4.56 32.04 5.04
C ASN A 385 4.15 30.59 5.38
N ILE A 386 5.10 29.65 5.29
CA ILE A 386 4.89 28.25 5.68
C ILE A 386 4.53 28.16 7.17
N ALA A 387 5.29 28.84 8.02
CA ALA A 387 5.05 28.82 9.48
C ALA A 387 3.68 29.40 9.85
N VAL A 388 3.31 30.55 9.27
CA VAL A 388 2.00 31.18 9.49
C VAL A 388 0.87 30.26 9.06
N GLU A 389 0.96 29.69 7.86
CA GLU A 389 -0.09 28.78 7.33
C GLU A 389 -0.23 27.52 8.18
N LEU A 390 0.88 26.89 8.57
CA LEU A 390 0.85 25.70 9.44
C LEU A 390 0.31 26.01 10.84
N CYS A 391 0.64 27.17 11.42
CA CYS A 391 0.09 27.63 12.67
C CYS A 391 -1.42 27.88 12.59
N ARG A 392 -1.91 28.47 11.49
CA ARG A 392 -3.35 28.66 11.25
C ARG A 392 -4.09 27.34 11.16
N ARG A 393 -3.56 26.36 10.40
CA ARG A 393 -4.12 24.99 10.30
C ARG A 393 -4.13 24.28 11.65
N ALA A 394 -3.10 24.50 12.47
CA ALA A 394 -3.03 23.98 13.83
C ALA A 394 -3.93 24.78 14.81
N GLY A 395 -4.65 25.81 14.32
CA GLY A 395 -5.56 26.64 15.06
C GLY A 395 -4.86 27.59 16.05
N VAL A 396 -3.60 27.98 15.85
CA VAL A 396 -2.90 28.99 16.66
C VAL A 396 -3.55 30.36 16.43
N THR A 397 -3.87 31.10 17.53
CA THR A 397 -4.62 32.37 17.50
C THR A 397 -3.75 33.62 17.50
N MET A 398 -2.42 33.47 17.48
CA MET A 398 -1.45 34.58 17.43
C MET A 398 -1.59 35.34 16.09
N SER A 399 -1.22 36.61 16.09
CA SER A 399 -1.13 37.42 14.86
C SER A 399 0.02 36.90 13.95
N ASP A 400 -0.07 37.20 12.66
CA ASP A 400 0.97 36.79 11.70
C ASP A 400 2.35 37.35 12.05
N GLU A 401 2.40 38.59 12.57
CA GLU A 401 3.63 39.27 13.02
C GLU A 401 4.26 38.57 14.21
N GLU A 402 3.46 38.16 15.18
CA GLU A 402 3.91 37.42 16.38
C GLU A 402 4.43 36.03 15.96
N ILE A 403 3.68 35.32 15.10
CA ILE A 403 4.11 34.00 14.56
C ILE A 403 5.45 34.12 13.84
N LYS A 404 5.64 35.14 12.97
CA LYS A 404 6.90 35.36 12.25
C LYS A 404 8.05 35.65 13.19
N ALA A 405 7.83 36.50 14.23
CA ALA A 405 8.85 36.84 15.21
C ALA A 405 9.29 35.62 16.03
N GLU A 406 8.35 34.79 16.46
CA GLU A 406 8.65 33.56 17.21
C GLU A 406 9.25 32.47 16.30
N ALA A 407 8.79 32.34 15.05
CA ALA A 407 9.36 31.42 14.07
C ALA A 407 10.82 31.74 13.75
N ASN A 408 11.18 33.04 13.70
CA ASN A 408 12.56 33.47 13.51
C ASN A 408 13.47 33.10 14.70
N LYS A 409 12.98 33.20 15.93
CA LYS A 409 13.72 32.75 17.11
C LYS A 409 13.89 31.24 17.14
N TRP A 410 12.82 30.53 16.73
CA TRP A 410 12.79 29.08 16.72
C TRP A 410 13.80 28.50 15.72
N GLU A 411 13.85 29.03 14.47
CA GLU A 411 14.72 28.51 13.43
C GLU A 411 16.21 28.62 13.79
N LEU A 412 16.60 29.71 14.46
CA LEU A 412 17.99 29.93 14.91
C LEU A 412 18.48 28.85 15.88
N SER A 413 17.58 28.26 16.67
CA SER A 413 17.89 27.23 17.67
C SER A 413 17.60 25.78 17.20
N HIS A 414 16.88 25.60 16.08
CA HIS A 414 16.35 24.30 15.68
C HIS A 414 16.75 23.85 14.25
N GLY A 415 17.97 24.17 13.83
CA GLY A 415 18.55 23.64 12.59
C GLY A 415 18.26 24.44 11.31
N GLY A 416 17.78 25.67 11.47
CA GLY A 416 17.62 26.60 10.35
C GLY A 416 16.31 26.46 9.58
N ILE A 417 16.23 27.18 8.47
CA ILE A 417 15.03 27.31 7.65
C ILE A 417 14.72 26.01 6.90
N SER A 418 13.55 25.43 7.18
CA SER A 418 13.01 24.27 6.43
C SER A 418 11.51 24.09 6.71
N GLY A 419 10.80 23.34 5.85
CA GLY A 419 9.40 22.95 6.10
C GLY A 419 9.24 22.11 7.38
N ARG A 420 10.21 21.23 7.68
CA ARG A 420 10.25 20.43 8.92
C ARG A 420 10.36 21.34 10.17
N THR A 421 11.22 22.33 10.13
CA THR A 421 11.39 23.30 11.23
C THR A 421 10.09 24.09 11.46
N ALA A 422 9.43 24.52 10.37
CA ALA A 422 8.13 25.21 10.46
C ALA A 422 7.04 24.30 11.05
N GLN A 423 6.99 23.03 10.67
CA GLN A 423 6.01 22.07 11.21
C GLN A 423 6.26 21.79 12.71
N GLN A 424 7.52 21.62 13.10
CA GLN A 424 7.88 21.44 14.51
C GLN A 424 7.50 22.68 15.35
N PHE A 425 7.72 23.86 14.81
CA PHE A 425 7.31 25.11 15.43
C PHE A 425 5.78 25.21 15.61
N ALA A 426 5.02 24.93 14.55
CA ALA A 426 3.55 24.94 14.62
C ALA A 426 3.01 23.92 15.65
N ASN A 427 3.59 22.70 15.67
CA ASN A 427 3.25 21.68 16.65
C ASN A 427 3.57 22.13 18.10
N TYR A 428 4.72 22.77 18.29
CA TYR A 428 5.12 23.29 19.61
C TYR A 428 4.12 24.35 20.11
N LEU A 429 3.77 25.33 19.28
CA LEU A 429 2.80 26.36 19.66
C LEU A 429 1.41 25.77 19.91
N ALA A 430 0.95 24.84 19.07
CA ALA A 430 -0.33 24.18 19.27
C ALA A 430 -0.37 23.37 20.58
N GLY A 431 0.75 22.72 20.96
CA GLY A 431 0.87 21.95 22.19
C GLY A 431 0.93 22.79 23.48
N GLN A 432 1.25 24.09 23.39
CA GLN A 432 1.27 24.99 24.54
C GLN A 432 -0.13 25.52 24.97
N ARG A 433 -1.17 25.20 24.17
CA ARG A 433 -2.54 25.58 24.52
C ARG A 433 -3.01 24.76 25.73
N LYS A 434 -3.32 25.48 26.81
CA LYS A 434 -4.09 24.97 27.94
C LYS A 434 -5.58 25.13 27.67
#